data_730db5edc175c9dc036c1394a5986047
#
_entry.id   730db5edc175c9dc036c1394a5986047
#
_cell.length_a   1.000
_cell.length_b   1.000
_cell.length_c   1.000
_cell.angle_alpha   90.00
_cell.angle_beta   90.00
_cell.angle_gamma   90.00
#
_symmetry.space_group_name_H-M   'P 1'
#
loop_
_entity.id
_entity.type
_entity.pdbx_description
1 polymer ?
#
loop_
_entity_poly.entity_id
_entity_poly.type
_entity_poly.pdbx_seq_one_letter_code
_entity_poly.pdbx_strand_id
1 'polypeptide(L)' 'MEYNFYLEQKYLYGGRVEARILTAARAEALGYEDDYRRNTANYRLYVDGFNSVEAIHSYLSDLVNCTLVE' A
#
# COMPACT_ATOMS: atom_id res chain seq x y z
N MET A 1 12.52 -4.77 10.82
CA MET A 1 11.69 -4.70 9.61
C MET A 1 12.34 -5.49 8.49
N GLU A 2 11.57 -6.30 7.78
CA GLU A 2 12.09 -7.12 6.70
C GLU A 2 12.22 -6.36 5.38
N TYR A 3 11.43 -5.29 5.23
CA TYR A 3 11.34 -4.53 3.98
C TYR A 3 11.72 -3.09 4.20
N ASN A 4 12.23 -2.45 3.16
CA ASN A 4 12.62 -1.05 3.20
C ASN A 4 11.46 -0.10 2.94
N PHE A 5 10.47 -0.56 2.18
CA PHE A 5 9.31 0.24 1.80
C PHE A 5 8.05 -0.58 1.90
N TYR A 6 6.94 0.11 2.07
CA TYR A 6 5.62 -0.52 2.14
C TYR A 6 4.66 0.21 1.22
N LEU A 7 3.81 -0.55 0.56
CA LEU A 7 2.74 -0.01 -0.28
C LEU A 7 1.43 -0.17 0.47
N GLU A 8 0.78 0.97 0.76
CA GLU A 8 -0.56 1.00 1.32
C GLU A 8 -1.57 1.21 0.20
N GLN A 9 -2.55 0.33 0.09
CA GLN A 9 -3.60 0.44 -0.91
C GLN A 9 -4.95 0.46 -0.23
N LYS A 10 -5.75 1.48 -0.53
CA LYS A 10 -7.14 1.59 -0.08
C LYS A 10 -8.05 1.29 -1.26
N TYR A 11 -8.80 0.21 -1.15
CA TYR A 11 -9.80 -0.17 -2.15
C TYR A 11 -11.13 0.44 -1.71
N LEU A 12 -11.44 1.59 -2.27
CA LEU A 12 -12.66 2.32 -1.93
C LEU A 12 -13.87 1.63 -2.57
N TYR A 13 -14.96 1.60 -1.83
CA TYR A 13 -16.22 1.14 -2.40
C TYR A 13 -16.65 2.15 -3.46
N GLY A 14 -16.75 1.70 -4.69
CA GLY A 14 -16.94 2.55 -5.86
C GLY A 14 -15.90 2.28 -6.94
N GLY A 15 -14.93 1.41 -6.64
CA GLY A 15 -14.01 0.88 -7.63
C GLY A 15 -12.68 1.60 -7.77
N ARG A 16 -12.44 2.66 -7.00
CA ARG A 16 -11.17 3.38 -7.04
C ARG A 16 -10.19 2.82 -6.02
N VAL A 17 -8.92 2.74 -6.40
CA VAL A 17 -7.84 2.33 -5.50
C VAL A 17 -6.88 3.49 -5.32
N GLU A 18 -6.63 3.87 -4.07
CA GLU A 18 -5.64 4.88 -3.73
C GLU A 18 -4.43 4.21 -3.12
N ALA A 19 -3.25 4.51 -3.64
CA ALA A 19 -2.00 3.90 -3.20
C ALA A 19 -1.05 4.93 -2.62
N ARG A 20 -0.30 4.53 -1.61
CA ARG A 20 0.70 5.37 -0.96
C ARG A 20 1.94 4.56 -0.66
N ILE A 21 3.11 5.13 -0.96
CA ILE A 21 4.39 4.50 -0.66
C ILE A 21 4.88 5.03 0.68
N LEU A 22 5.22 4.13 1.59
CA LEU A 22 5.70 4.46 2.93
C LEU A 22 7.12 3.94 3.12
N THR A 23 7.93 4.70 3.86
CA THR A 23 9.20 4.17 4.35
C THR A 23 8.92 3.13 5.44
N ALA A 24 9.90 2.28 5.72
CA ALA A 24 9.78 1.28 6.78
C ALA A 24 9.49 1.94 8.13
N ALA A 25 10.17 3.06 8.42
CA ALA A 25 9.97 3.78 9.68
C ALA A 25 8.54 4.30 9.82
N ARG A 26 7.97 4.83 8.73
CA ARG A 26 6.61 5.36 8.76
C ARG A 26 5.58 4.25 8.88
N ALA A 27 5.79 3.15 8.18
CA ALA A 27 4.91 1.98 8.27
C ALA A 27 4.90 1.42 9.69
N GLU A 28 6.08 1.34 10.32
CA GLU A 28 6.20 0.89 11.70
C GLU A 28 5.44 1.81 12.65
N ALA A 29 5.57 3.12 12.45
CA ALA A 29 4.86 4.11 13.29
C ALA A 29 3.35 3.97 13.17
N LEU A 30 2.85 3.51 12.02
CA LEU A 30 1.43 3.30 11.79
C LEU A 30 0.95 1.90 12.22
N GLY A 31 1.86 1.04 12.65
CA GLY A 31 1.54 -0.32 13.04
C GLY A 31 1.35 -1.28 11.87
N TYR A 32 1.86 -0.96 10.71
CA TYR A 32 1.74 -1.78 9.51
C TYR A 32 2.83 -2.85 9.44
N GLU A 33 2.47 -3.98 8.89
CA GLU A 33 3.38 -5.08 8.61
C GLU A 33 3.17 -5.56 7.18
N ASP A 34 4.06 -6.42 6.69
CA ASP A 34 3.83 -7.09 5.42
C ASP A 34 2.56 -7.94 5.51
N ASP A 35 1.79 -7.93 4.43
CA ASP A 35 0.53 -8.66 4.36
C ASP A 35 -0.52 -8.19 5.38
N TYR A 36 -0.45 -6.93 5.80
CA TYR A 36 -1.44 -6.35 6.69
C TYR A 36 -2.75 -6.11 5.94
N ARG A 37 -3.86 -6.47 6.57
CA ARG A 37 -5.20 -6.34 5.98
C ARG A 37 -6.16 -5.77 7.01
N ARG A 38 -7.01 -4.85 6.58
CA ARG A 38 -8.05 -4.30 7.44
C ARG A 38 -9.26 -3.89 6.59
N ASN A 39 -10.44 -4.22 7.06
CA ASN A 39 -11.69 -3.79 6.44
C ASN A 39 -12.36 -2.73 7.29
N THR A 40 -12.84 -1.67 6.64
CA THR A 40 -13.65 -0.65 7.29
C THR A 40 -14.98 -0.52 6.54
N ALA A 41 -15.88 0.32 7.07
CA ALA A 41 -17.16 0.56 6.41
C ALA A 41 -16.98 1.24 5.05
N ASN A 42 -15.86 1.94 4.82
CA ASN A 42 -15.65 2.78 3.64
C ASN A 42 -14.65 2.20 2.64
N TYR A 43 -13.78 1.29 3.07
CA TYR A 43 -12.72 0.77 2.21
C TYR A 43 -12.10 -0.51 2.78
N ARG A 44 -11.34 -1.20 1.92
CA ARG A 44 -10.46 -2.28 2.33
C ARG A 44 -9.03 -1.80 2.23
N LEU A 45 -8.26 -2.04 3.27
CA LEU A 45 -6.87 -1.61 3.34
C LEU A 45 -5.94 -2.80 3.19
N TYR A 46 -4.97 -2.68 2.29
CA TYR A 46 -3.92 -3.68 2.08
C TYR A 46 -2.57 -3.01 2.19
N VAL A 47 -1.66 -3.64 2.93
CA VAL A 47 -0.28 -3.17 3.06
C VAL A 47 0.66 -4.32 2.77
N ASP A 48 1.59 -4.12 1.86
CA ASP A 48 2.58 -5.12 1.48
C ASP A 48 3.98 -4.51 1.49
N GLY A 49 4.97 -5.30 1.90
CA GLY A 49 6.36 -4.87 1.92
C GLY A 49 7.07 -5.08 0.60
N PHE A 50 7.96 -4.16 0.27
CA PHE A 50 8.78 -4.21 -0.94
C PHE A 50 10.21 -3.79 -0.62
N ASN A 51 11.17 -4.31 -1.36
CA ASN A 51 12.58 -4.00 -1.13
C ASN A 51 13.04 -2.69 -1.78
N SER A 52 12.28 -2.18 -2.76
CA SER A 52 12.65 -0.96 -3.47
C SER A 52 11.41 -0.23 -3.97
N VAL A 53 11.57 1.07 -4.23
CA VAL A 53 10.53 1.88 -4.84
C VAL A 53 10.25 1.41 -6.28
N GLU A 54 11.29 0.99 -7.00
CA GLU A 54 11.16 0.47 -8.35
C GLU A 54 10.25 -0.77 -8.39
N ALA A 55 10.38 -1.66 -7.40
CA ALA A 55 9.52 -2.83 -7.30
C ALA A 55 8.06 -2.43 -7.09
N ILE A 56 7.81 -1.38 -6.30
CA ILE A 56 6.46 -0.87 -6.09
C ILE A 56 5.89 -0.30 -7.38
N HIS A 57 6.67 0.51 -8.11
CA HIS A 57 6.21 1.08 -9.38
C HIS A 57 5.92 -0.01 -10.42
N SER A 58 6.75 -1.04 -10.47
CA SER A 58 6.52 -2.17 -11.35
C SER A 58 5.22 -2.89 -11.03
N TYR A 59 4.95 -3.08 -9.74
CA TYR A 59 3.70 -3.69 -9.28
C TYR A 59 2.50 -2.83 -9.65
N LEU A 60 2.57 -1.53 -9.41
CA LEU A 60 1.48 -0.59 -9.68
C LEU A 60 1.17 -0.47 -11.16
N SER A 61 2.18 -0.64 -12.03
CA SER A 61 1.98 -0.52 -13.48
C SER A 61 1.05 -1.60 -14.03
N ASP A 62 0.88 -2.71 -13.32
CA ASP A 62 0.00 -3.80 -13.72
C ASP A 62 -1.43 -3.62 -13.20
N LEU A 63 -1.69 -2.59 -12.40
CA LEU A 63 -3.00 -2.35 -11.83
C LEU A 63 -3.77 -1.31 -12.63
N VAL A 64 -5.08 -1.49 -12.73
CA VAL A 64 -5.99 -0.49 -13.30
C VAL A 64 -6.73 0.22 -12.18
N ASN A 65 -7.09 1.48 -12.43
CA ASN A 65 -7.84 2.33 -11.48
C ASN A 65 -7.11 2.59 -10.17
N CYS A 66 -5.80 2.42 -10.16
CA CYS A 66 -4.97 2.70 -8.98
C CYS A 66 -4.32 4.06 -9.14
N THR A 67 -4.52 4.93 -8.18
CA THR A 67 -3.95 6.29 -8.16
C THR A 67 -2.94 6.39 -7.03
N LEU A 68 -1.72 6.76 -7.36
CA LEU A 68 -0.68 7.02 -6.37
C LEU A 68 -0.91 8.41 -5.79
N VAL A 69 -1.16 8.50 -4.49
CA VAL A 69 -1.51 9.77 -3.83
C VAL A 69 -0.36 10.37 -3.02
N GLU A 70 0.75 9.66 -2.94
CA GLU A 70 1.93 10.16 -2.22
C GLU A 70 3.21 9.57 -2.77
#